data_902904d2be3d6db1031ca027dd64c6f9
#
_entry.id   902904d2be3d6db1031ca027dd64c6f9
#
_cell.length_a   1.000
_cell.length_b   1.000
_cell.length_c   1.000
_cell.angle_alpha   90.00
_cell.angle_beta   90.00
_cell.angle_gamma   90.00
#
_symmetry.space_group_name_H-M   'P 1'
#
loop_
_entity.id
_entity.type
_entity.pdbx_description
1 polymer ?
#
loop_
_entity_poly.entity_id
_entity_poly.type
_entity_poly.pdbx_seq_one_letter_code
_entity_poly.pdbx_strand_id
1 'polypeptide(L)'
;MSTRTTLITGIGSLVTNDPGQGTGPLGLLTDAAVVLDGATVAWVGPAAQAPAADERFDAGGRALLPGFVDSHAHLVFAGDRTAEFNARMSGQAYTAGGIRTTVAATRAASDAELDANLDRFVREALRQGTTTIECKSGYGLTVDDEARALRIASRHTPETTYLGAHVVAPEFAEDPAGYVDLVTGEMLDACAPHARWVDVFCEKGAFDGDQARAVLTAGIERGLTPRVHANQLSYGPGVQLAVELGAASADHCTHLTDEDVAALAGSGTVATLLPGAEFSTRAAYPSGRRLLDAGAVVALSTDCNPGSSFTSSMAFCIAVAVREMGMTPDEAVWAATAGGARALRRSDVGVVAPGARADLLLLDAPSHVHLAYRPGVPLTAAVWRAGVREL
;
A
#
# COMPACT_ATOMS: atom_id res chain seq x y z
N MET A 1 2.58 -18.70 28.93
CA MET A 1 3.43 -19.66 28.22
C MET A 1 4.61 -18.87 27.70
N SER A 2 5.86 -19.32 27.94
CA SER A 2 7.04 -18.68 27.34
C SER A 2 6.93 -18.83 25.83
N THR A 3 7.00 -17.71 25.09
CA THR A 3 7.07 -17.72 23.62
C THR A 3 8.41 -18.35 23.23
N ARG A 4 8.43 -19.20 22.19
CA ARG A 4 9.68 -19.73 21.64
C ARG A 4 10.42 -18.63 20.90
N THR A 5 11.71 -18.54 21.16
CA THR A 5 12.61 -17.62 20.46
C THR A 5 13.22 -18.27 19.22
N THR A 6 13.34 -17.52 18.12
CA THR A 6 13.95 -17.98 16.87
C THR A 6 15.13 -17.10 16.51
N LEU A 7 16.32 -17.67 16.37
CA LEU A 7 17.51 -16.99 15.83
C LEU A 7 17.60 -17.22 14.33
N ILE A 8 17.52 -16.13 13.56
CA ILE A 8 17.84 -16.12 12.13
C ILE A 8 19.29 -15.67 12.00
N THR A 9 20.13 -16.50 11.40
CA THR A 9 21.59 -16.31 11.25
C THR A 9 22.02 -16.56 9.82
N GLY A 10 23.33 -16.35 9.51
CA GLY A 10 23.81 -16.50 8.13
C GLY A 10 23.21 -15.46 7.17
N ILE A 11 22.82 -14.30 7.67
CA ILE A 11 22.26 -13.21 6.86
C ILE A 11 23.43 -12.47 6.23
N GLY A 12 23.56 -12.59 4.90
CA GLY A 12 24.63 -11.91 4.16
C GLY A 12 24.45 -10.38 4.09
N SER A 13 23.20 -9.93 3.93
CA SER A 13 22.83 -8.52 3.93
C SER A 13 21.47 -8.35 4.62
N LEU A 14 21.42 -7.54 5.67
CA LEU A 14 20.20 -7.18 6.37
C LEU A 14 19.84 -5.73 6.12
N VAL A 15 18.66 -5.49 5.59
CA VAL A 15 18.03 -4.16 5.54
C VAL A 15 17.28 -3.96 6.85
N THR A 16 17.69 -3.02 7.68
CA THR A 16 16.98 -2.72 8.94
C THR A 16 15.96 -1.61 8.78
N ASN A 17 16.16 -0.67 7.87
CA ASN A 17 15.48 0.63 7.78
C ASN A 17 15.65 1.49 9.06
N ASP A 18 16.64 1.17 9.88
CA ASP A 18 17.05 1.93 11.06
C ASP A 18 18.49 2.44 10.86
N PRO A 19 18.68 3.73 10.52
CA PRO A 19 20.03 4.30 10.30
C PRO A 19 20.95 4.20 11.53
N GLY A 20 20.38 4.02 12.73
CA GLY A 20 21.15 3.81 13.97
C GLY A 20 21.75 2.41 14.10
N GLN A 21 21.28 1.45 13.31
CA GLN A 21 21.71 0.05 13.38
C GLN A 21 22.81 -0.32 12.37
N GLY A 22 22.96 0.42 11.28
CA GLY A 22 23.84 0.03 10.18
C GLY A 22 24.31 1.21 9.34
N THR A 23 24.63 0.97 8.07
CA THR A 23 25.13 1.98 7.14
C THR A 23 24.08 2.43 6.13
N GLY A 24 24.16 3.70 5.75
CA GLY A 24 23.27 4.31 4.75
C GLY A 24 21.82 4.45 5.23
N PRO A 25 20.92 4.93 4.34
CA PRO A 25 19.53 5.22 4.70
C PRO A 25 18.72 3.95 5.02
N LEU A 26 19.14 2.79 4.50
CA LEU A 26 18.54 1.50 4.81
C LEU A 26 19.05 0.84 6.09
N GLY A 27 20.05 1.44 6.79
CA GLY A 27 20.65 0.81 7.96
C GLY A 27 21.19 -0.60 7.65
N LEU A 28 22.00 -0.72 6.57
CA LEU A 28 22.49 -2.01 6.11
C LEU A 28 23.52 -2.61 7.07
N LEU A 29 23.32 -3.89 7.42
CA LEU A 29 24.26 -4.71 8.17
C LEU A 29 24.70 -5.92 7.31
N THR A 30 25.97 -6.28 7.39
CA THR A 30 26.52 -7.52 6.84
C THR A 30 26.82 -8.50 7.97
N ASP A 31 26.83 -9.81 7.65
CA ASP A 31 27.08 -10.88 8.65
C ASP A 31 26.20 -10.70 9.91
N ALA A 32 24.93 -10.42 9.68
CA ALA A 32 23.97 -10.08 10.71
C ALA A 32 23.21 -11.30 11.24
N ALA A 33 22.56 -11.11 12.37
CA ALA A 33 21.56 -12.01 12.91
C ALA A 33 20.39 -11.25 13.51
N VAL A 34 19.23 -11.89 13.58
CA VAL A 34 18.00 -11.37 14.16
C VAL A 34 17.43 -12.43 15.11
N VAL A 35 16.99 -12.03 16.30
CA VAL A 35 16.25 -12.89 17.21
C VAL A 35 14.81 -12.43 17.28
N LEU A 36 13.89 -13.36 17.05
CA LEU A 36 12.46 -13.18 17.22
C LEU A 36 12.02 -13.76 18.57
N ASP A 37 11.12 -13.05 19.26
CA ASP A 37 10.41 -13.56 20.44
C ASP A 37 8.91 -13.41 20.21
N GLY A 38 8.27 -14.53 19.91
CA GLY A 38 6.88 -14.53 19.47
C GLY A 38 6.67 -13.59 18.28
N ALA A 39 5.79 -12.60 18.43
CA ALA A 39 5.39 -11.69 17.35
C ALA A 39 6.34 -10.50 17.14
N THR A 40 7.44 -10.38 17.92
CA THR A 40 8.31 -9.22 17.90
C THR A 40 9.77 -9.55 17.62
N VAL A 41 10.50 -8.60 17.08
CA VAL A 41 11.96 -8.64 17.00
C VAL A 41 12.54 -8.33 18.39
N ALA A 42 13.27 -9.29 18.96
CA ALA A 42 13.86 -9.14 20.27
C ALA A 42 15.27 -8.53 20.20
N TRP A 43 16.04 -8.87 19.14
CA TRP A 43 17.41 -8.40 18.99
C TRP A 43 17.84 -8.38 17.52
N VAL A 44 18.71 -7.43 17.19
CA VAL A 44 19.33 -7.28 15.85
C VAL A 44 20.79 -6.87 16.05
N GLY A 45 21.71 -7.45 15.27
CA GLY A 45 23.12 -7.05 15.32
C GLY A 45 24.05 -8.01 14.59
N PRO A 46 25.39 -7.87 14.81
CA PRO A 46 26.39 -8.76 14.23
C PRO A 46 26.18 -10.22 14.67
N ALA A 47 26.26 -11.17 13.76
CA ALA A 47 26.00 -12.59 14.05
C ALA A 47 26.87 -13.17 15.18
N ALA A 48 28.10 -12.68 15.31
CA ALA A 48 29.02 -13.10 16.39
C ALA A 48 28.57 -12.69 17.81
N GLN A 49 27.62 -11.74 17.93
CA GLN A 49 27.09 -11.23 19.20
C GLN A 49 25.66 -11.75 19.46
N ALA A 50 25.11 -12.59 18.57
CA ALA A 50 23.75 -13.06 18.68
C ALA A 50 23.52 -13.85 19.98
N PRO A 51 22.47 -13.53 20.75
CA PRO A 51 22.09 -14.29 21.93
C PRO A 51 21.60 -15.70 21.53
N ALA A 52 21.62 -16.62 22.47
CA ALA A 52 21.04 -17.96 22.28
C ALA A 52 19.53 -17.87 22.12
N ALA A 53 18.96 -18.77 21.33
CA ALA A 53 17.52 -18.92 21.11
C ALA A 53 17.13 -20.40 21.08
N ASP A 54 15.81 -20.67 21.21
CA ASP A 54 15.27 -22.03 21.26
C ASP A 54 15.37 -22.74 19.90
N GLU A 55 15.17 -21.98 18.82
CA GLU A 55 15.20 -22.47 17.44
C GLU A 55 16.20 -21.65 16.61
N ARG A 56 16.70 -22.24 15.53
CA ARG A 56 17.63 -21.58 14.62
C ARG A 56 17.22 -21.79 13.16
N PHE A 57 17.29 -20.70 12.40
CA PHE A 57 17.11 -20.70 10.95
C PHE A 57 18.36 -20.10 10.29
N ASP A 58 18.93 -20.80 9.30
CA ASP A 58 20.09 -20.33 8.55
C ASP A 58 19.64 -19.69 7.24
N ALA A 59 19.90 -18.40 7.09
CA ALA A 59 19.61 -17.65 5.88
C ALA A 59 20.55 -18.00 4.71
N GLY A 60 21.67 -18.68 4.94
CA GLY A 60 22.57 -19.19 3.90
C GLY A 60 23.23 -18.09 3.04
N GLY A 61 23.59 -16.96 3.64
CA GLY A 61 24.22 -15.81 2.96
C GLY A 61 23.26 -14.91 2.18
N ARG A 62 21.93 -15.16 2.27
CA ARG A 62 20.89 -14.43 1.56
C ARG A 62 20.55 -13.10 2.24
N ALA A 63 19.87 -12.22 1.50
CA ALA A 63 19.40 -10.94 2.01
C ALA A 63 18.09 -11.09 2.79
N LEU A 64 18.02 -10.46 3.97
CA LEU A 64 16.83 -10.34 4.81
C LEU A 64 16.38 -8.88 4.87
N LEU A 65 15.08 -8.65 4.69
CA LEU A 65 14.46 -7.32 4.69
C LEU A 65 13.26 -7.31 5.64
N PRO A 66 12.77 -6.13 6.07
CA PRO A 66 11.41 -6.01 6.58
C PRO A 66 10.41 -6.51 5.52
N GLY A 67 9.32 -7.13 5.93
CA GLY A 67 8.21 -7.42 5.03
C GLY A 67 7.70 -6.14 4.36
N PHE A 68 7.26 -6.24 3.11
CA PHE A 68 6.68 -5.11 2.39
C PHE A 68 5.40 -4.63 3.06
N VAL A 69 5.18 -3.33 2.96
CA VAL A 69 3.98 -2.65 3.47
C VAL A 69 3.25 -2.03 2.29
N ASP A 70 2.17 -2.68 1.86
CA ASP A 70 1.31 -2.20 0.80
C ASP A 70 0.24 -1.27 1.40
N SER A 71 0.43 0.02 1.24
CA SER A 71 -0.40 1.04 1.88
C SER A 71 -1.58 1.49 1.02
N HIS A 72 -1.83 0.86 -0.15
CA HIS A 72 -2.90 1.25 -1.05
C HIS A 72 -3.34 0.07 -1.92
N ALA A 73 -4.51 -0.52 -1.63
CA ALA A 73 -5.07 -1.61 -2.42
C ALA A 73 -6.61 -1.66 -2.34
N HIS A 74 -7.27 -2.15 -3.40
CA HIS A 74 -8.72 -2.25 -3.54
C HIS A 74 -9.13 -3.72 -3.72
N LEU A 75 -9.00 -4.52 -2.67
CA LEU A 75 -9.08 -5.98 -2.77
C LEU A 75 -10.49 -6.55 -2.62
N VAL A 76 -11.47 -5.76 -2.13
CA VAL A 76 -12.85 -6.21 -1.99
C VAL A 76 -13.64 -5.89 -3.27
N PHE A 77 -13.59 -6.80 -4.21
CA PHE A 77 -14.33 -6.69 -5.47
C PHE A 77 -14.67 -8.06 -6.07
N ALA A 78 -15.60 -8.05 -7.01
CA ALA A 78 -15.90 -9.19 -7.89
C ALA A 78 -15.91 -8.73 -9.36
N GLY A 79 -15.94 -9.70 -10.27
CA GLY A 79 -15.93 -9.47 -11.71
C GLY A 79 -14.53 -9.51 -12.31
N ASP A 80 -14.48 -9.39 -13.62
CA ASP A 80 -13.27 -9.46 -14.45
C ASP A 80 -13.25 -8.31 -15.46
N ARG A 81 -12.08 -7.69 -15.63
CA ARG A 81 -11.86 -6.57 -16.56
C ARG A 81 -10.80 -6.90 -17.63
N THR A 82 -10.53 -8.18 -17.86
CA THR A 82 -9.57 -8.65 -18.87
C THR A 82 -9.88 -8.12 -20.26
N ALA A 83 -11.16 -8.08 -20.66
CA ALA A 83 -11.58 -7.55 -21.96
C ALA A 83 -11.25 -6.07 -22.12
N GLU A 84 -11.46 -5.26 -21.06
CA GLU A 84 -11.11 -3.84 -21.06
C GLU A 84 -9.59 -3.63 -21.13
N PHE A 85 -8.83 -4.40 -20.37
CA PHE A 85 -7.37 -4.37 -20.44
C PHE A 85 -6.89 -4.70 -21.86
N ASN A 86 -7.42 -5.75 -22.48
CA ASN A 86 -7.05 -6.14 -23.84
C ASN A 86 -7.41 -5.05 -24.87
N ALA A 87 -8.57 -4.40 -24.75
CA ALA A 87 -8.98 -3.29 -25.60
C ALA A 87 -8.02 -2.09 -25.47
N ARG A 88 -7.63 -1.76 -24.24
CA ARG A 88 -6.66 -0.71 -23.94
C ARG A 88 -5.29 -1.02 -24.54
N MET A 89 -4.82 -2.25 -24.40
CA MET A 89 -3.55 -2.67 -24.99
C MET A 89 -3.60 -2.68 -26.53
N SER A 90 -4.80 -2.78 -27.11
CA SER A 90 -5.06 -2.68 -28.55
C SER A 90 -5.26 -1.22 -29.04
N GLY A 91 -5.04 -0.21 -28.20
CA GLY A 91 -5.04 1.21 -28.59
C GLY A 91 -6.31 1.99 -28.21
N GLN A 92 -7.25 1.42 -27.49
CA GLN A 92 -8.38 2.18 -26.94
C GLN A 92 -7.90 2.98 -25.72
N ALA A 93 -8.34 4.23 -25.59
CA ALA A 93 -8.00 5.07 -24.43
C ALA A 93 -8.64 4.50 -23.15
N TYR A 94 -7.89 4.62 -22.03
CA TYR A 94 -8.46 4.32 -20.72
C TYR A 94 -9.55 5.32 -20.37
N THR A 95 -10.69 4.81 -19.95
CA THR A 95 -11.79 5.61 -19.40
C THR A 95 -12.22 5.02 -18.06
N ALA A 96 -12.48 5.86 -17.06
CA ALA A 96 -12.93 5.41 -15.75
C ALA A 96 -14.32 4.72 -15.77
N GLY A 97 -14.97 4.61 -16.92
CA GLY A 97 -16.31 4.01 -17.09
C GLY A 97 -16.39 2.52 -16.75
N GLY A 98 -15.28 1.79 -16.83
CA GLY A 98 -15.23 0.36 -16.51
C GLY A 98 -15.50 0.01 -15.04
N ILE A 99 -15.36 0.98 -14.11
CA ILE A 99 -15.67 0.76 -12.70
C ILE A 99 -17.12 0.30 -12.47
N ARG A 100 -18.07 0.73 -13.31
CA ARG A 100 -19.49 0.32 -13.22
C ARG A 100 -19.68 -1.19 -13.36
N THR A 101 -18.86 -1.85 -14.17
CA THR A 101 -18.89 -3.32 -14.31
C THR A 101 -18.45 -3.98 -13.01
N THR A 102 -17.38 -3.48 -12.39
CA THR A 102 -16.89 -3.97 -11.09
C THR A 102 -17.94 -3.73 -10.00
N VAL A 103 -18.55 -2.55 -9.94
CA VAL A 103 -19.62 -2.22 -8.98
C VAL A 103 -20.79 -3.18 -9.10
N ALA A 104 -21.30 -3.40 -10.31
CA ALA A 104 -22.43 -4.31 -10.53
C ALA A 104 -22.10 -5.76 -10.11
N ALA A 105 -20.91 -6.25 -10.45
CA ALA A 105 -20.46 -7.58 -10.06
C ALA A 105 -20.25 -7.71 -8.54
N THR A 106 -19.67 -6.70 -7.89
CA THR A 106 -19.41 -6.69 -6.45
C THR A 106 -20.70 -6.68 -5.63
N ARG A 107 -21.70 -5.88 -6.06
CA ARG A 107 -23.03 -5.86 -5.42
C ARG A 107 -23.74 -7.20 -5.56
N ALA A 108 -23.59 -7.88 -6.71
CA ALA A 108 -24.21 -9.17 -6.98
C ALA A 108 -23.54 -10.36 -6.28
N ALA A 109 -22.27 -10.23 -5.91
CA ALA A 109 -21.50 -11.29 -5.26
C ALA A 109 -21.94 -11.51 -3.81
N SER A 110 -21.89 -12.75 -3.34
CA SER A 110 -22.12 -13.09 -1.94
C SER A 110 -20.91 -12.66 -1.05
N ASP A 111 -21.15 -12.53 0.25
CA ASP A 111 -20.09 -12.26 1.23
C ASP A 111 -18.99 -13.34 1.16
N ALA A 112 -19.37 -14.60 1.00
CA ALA A 112 -18.42 -15.71 0.91
C ALA A 112 -17.52 -15.61 -0.33
N GLU A 113 -18.05 -15.17 -1.47
CA GLU A 113 -17.27 -14.96 -2.69
C GLU A 113 -16.30 -13.78 -2.55
N LEU A 114 -16.76 -12.68 -1.97
CA LEU A 114 -15.91 -11.50 -1.72
C LEU A 114 -14.78 -11.83 -0.71
N ASP A 115 -15.10 -12.51 0.39
CA ASP A 115 -14.14 -12.93 1.42
C ASP A 115 -13.10 -13.90 0.85
N ALA A 116 -13.52 -14.91 0.08
CA ALA A 116 -12.61 -15.87 -0.56
C ALA A 116 -11.69 -15.20 -1.59
N ASN A 117 -12.20 -14.21 -2.34
CA ASN A 117 -11.41 -13.47 -3.30
C ASN A 117 -10.37 -12.58 -2.60
N LEU A 118 -10.77 -11.88 -1.54
CA LEU A 118 -9.87 -11.08 -0.71
C LEU A 118 -8.78 -11.96 -0.07
N ASP A 119 -9.14 -13.08 0.54
CA ASP A 119 -8.19 -14.05 1.13
C ASP A 119 -7.15 -14.51 0.10
N ARG A 120 -7.59 -14.79 -1.14
CA ARG A 120 -6.69 -15.16 -2.23
C ARG A 120 -5.67 -14.07 -2.52
N PHE A 121 -6.06 -12.78 -2.61
CA PHE A 121 -5.14 -11.66 -2.87
C PHE A 121 -4.19 -11.42 -1.69
N VAL A 122 -4.69 -11.49 -0.46
CA VAL A 122 -3.86 -11.33 0.74
C VAL A 122 -2.78 -12.43 0.81
N ARG A 123 -3.15 -13.69 0.52
CA ARG A 123 -2.18 -14.79 0.45
C ARG A 123 -1.22 -14.67 -0.72
N GLU A 124 -1.68 -14.18 -1.88
CA GLU A 124 -0.82 -13.94 -3.03
C GLU A 124 0.22 -12.85 -2.73
N ALA A 125 -0.18 -11.74 -2.11
CA ALA A 125 0.71 -10.69 -1.66
C ALA A 125 1.69 -11.20 -0.58
N LEU A 126 1.22 -11.96 0.41
CA LEU A 126 2.04 -12.54 1.47
C LEU A 126 3.13 -13.47 0.90
N ARG A 127 2.80 -14.32 -0.07
CA ARG A 127 3.78 -15.18 -0.75
C ARG A 127 4.85 -14.41 -1.52
N GLN A 128 4.61 -13.14 -1.79
CA GLN A 128 5.55 -12.22 -2.45
C GLN A 128 6.25 -11.28 -1.46
N GLY A 129 6.04 -11.47 -0.14
CA GLY A 129 6.72 -10.74 0.92
C GLY A 129 5.96 -9.55 1.49
N THR A 130 4.72 -9.30 1.08
CA THR A 130 3.88 -8.24 1.68
C THR A 130 3.23 -8.77 2.96
N THR A 131 3.61 -8.22 4.09
CA THR A 131 3.15 -8.65 5.43
C THR A 131 2.13 -7.71 6.06
N THR A 132 2.04 -6.49 5.57
CA THR A 132 1.03 -5.50 5.95
C THR A 132 0.37 -4.98 4.68
N ILE A 133 -0.96 -4.96 4.65
CA ILE A 133 -1.71 -4.50 3.50
C ILE A 133 -2.90 -3.65 3.97
N GLU A 134 -3.11 -2.53 3.31
CA GLU A 134 -4.30 -1.69 3.45
C GLU A 134 -5.35 -2.16 2.45
N CYS A 135 -6.62 -2.09 2.82
CA CYS A 135 -7.72 -2.51 1.96
C CYS A 135 -8.87 -1.50 1.99
N LYS A 136 -9.19 -0.98 0.80
CA LYS A 136 -10.28 -0.01 0.60
C LYS A 136 -11.59 -0.70 0.27
N SER A 137 -12.71 -0.07 0.66
CA SER A 137 -14.02 -0.26 0.06
C SER A 137 -14.09 0.47 -1.31
N GLY A 138 -15.24 0.87 -1.80
CA GLY A 138 -15.37 1.76 -2.98
C GLY A 138 -15.92 1.08 -4.23
N TYR A 139 -16.30 -0.19 -4.15
CA TYR A 139 -17.01 -0.89 -5.23
C TYR A 139 -18.45 -1.25 -4.86
N GLY A 140 -18.91 -0.84 -3.67
CA GLY A 140 -20.30 -0.99 -3.26
C GLY A 140 -21.17 0.19 -3.68
N LEU A 141 -20.75 1.39 -3.32
CA LEU A 141 -21.39 2.67 -3.59
C LEU A 141 -22.83 2.77 -3.04
N THR A 142 -23.18 1.92 -2.08
CA THR A 142 -24.41 1.98 -1.28
C THR A 142 -24.05 1.87 0.19
N VAL A 143 -24.95 2.26 1.09
CA VAL A 143 -24.72 2.15 2.54
C VAL A 143 -24.37 0.73 2.95
N ASP A 144 -25.19 -0.23 2.53
CA ASP A 144 -25.05 -1.63 2.92
C ASP A 144 -23.82 -2.28 2.30
N ASP A 145 -23.52 -2.01 1.00
CA ASP A 145 -22.43 -2.64 0.29
C ASP A 145 -21.05 -2.10 0.73
N GLU A 146 -20.93 -0.79 1.00
CA GLU A 146 -19.69 -0.21 1.52
C GLU A 146 -19.39 -0.71 2.94
N ALA A 147 -20.39 -0.71 3.83
CA ALA A 147 -20.23 -1.27 5.17
C ALA A 147 -19.94 -2.78 5.15
N ARG A 148 -20.55 -3.53 4.22
CA ARG A 148 -20.26 -4.95 3.97
C ARG A 148 -18.81 -5.16 3.55
N ALA A 149 -18.32 -4.38 2.59
CA ALA A 149 -16.94 -4.45 2.11
C ALA A 149 -15.93 -4.24 3.25
N LEU A 150 -16.15 -3.23 4.09
CA LEU A 150 -15.28 -2.95 5.23
C LEU A 150 -15.33 -4.05 6.30
N ARG A 151 -16.51 -4.62 6.59
CA ARG A 151 -16.62 -5.78 7.51
C ARG A 151 -15.86 -7.01 6.98
N ILE A 152 -15.88 -7.24 5.68
CA ILE A 152 -15.08 -8.33 5.07
C ILE A 152 -13.59 -7.99 5.19
N ALA A 153 -13.16 -6.79 4.78
CA ALA A 153 -11.77 -6.36 4.85
C ALA A 153 -11.17 -6.46 6.26
N SER A 154 -11.94 -6.08 7.29
CA SER A 154 -11.47 -6.09 8.69
C SER A 154 -11.15 -7.48 9.26
N ARG A 155 -11.58 -8.54 8.61
CA ARG A 155 -11.20 -9.93 8.97
C ARG A 155 -9.76 -10.26 8.56
N HIS A 156 -9.21 -9.55 7.58
CA HIS A 156 -7.91 -9.82 6.96
C HIS A 156 -6.85 -8.79 7.34
N THR A 157 -7.26 -7.54 7.57
CA THR A 157 -6.35 -6.45 7.93
C THR A 157 -7.03 -5.42 8.84
N PRO A 158 -6.30 -4.82 9.81
CA PRO A 158 -6.79 -3.67 10.56
C PRO A 158 -6.70 -2.34 9.78
N GLU A 159 -6.04 -2.33 8.62
CA GLU A 159 -5.82 -1.14 7.81
C GLU A 159 -6.92 -1.02 6.75
N THR A 160 -8.14 -0.70 7.19
CA THR A 160 -9.33 -0.60 6.35
C THR A 160 -9.66 0.85 6.04
N THR A 161 -10.00 1.14 4.79
CA THR A 161 -10.28 2.49 4.29
C THR A 161 -11.68 2.60 3.72
N TYR A 162 -12.46 3.53 4.24
CA TYR A 162 -13.73 3.92 3.66
C TYR A 162 -13.50 4.78 2.41
N LEU A 163 -13.95 4.31 1.26
CA LEU A 163 -13.87 4.99 -0.03
C LEU A 163 -15.26 5.08 -0.72
N GLY A 164 -16.29 5.52 0.00
CA GLY A 164 -17.61 5.78 -0.59
C GLY A 164 -17.55 6.82 -1.72
N ALA A 165 -16.62 7.76 -1.63
CA ALA A 165 -16.34 8.76 -2.66
C ALA A 165 -15.33 8.27 -3.73
N HIS A 166 -15.54 7.07 -4.28
CA HIS A 166 -14.73 6.55 -5.39
C HIS A 166 -15.24 7.09 -6.74
N VAL A 167 -16.52 6.93 -7.02
CA VAL A 167 -17.25 7.60 -8.11
C VAL A 167 -18.69 7.82 -7.66
N VAL A 168 -19.41 8.69 -8.35
CA VAL A 168 -20.85 8.86 -8.10
C VAL A 168 -21.58 7.57 -8.50
N ALA A 169 -22.40 7.04 -7.58
CA ALA A 169 -23.17 5.83 -7.83
C ALA A 169 -24.14 6.03 -9.03
N PRO A 170 -24.38 4.99 -9.85
CA PRO A 170 -25.26 5.11 -11.00
C PRO A 170 -26.66 5.66 -10.69
N GLU A 171 -27.17 5.35 -9.50
CA GLU A 171 -28.50 5.79 -9.03
C GLU A 171 -28.56 7.30 -8.76
N PHE A 172 -27.41 7.94 -8.58
CA PHE A 172 -27.25 9.37 -8.34
C PHE A 172 -26.67 10.11 -9.55
N ALA A 173 -26.68 9.54 -10.75
CA ALA A 173 -26.09 10.17 -11.94
C ALA A 173 -26.67 11.58 -12.23
N GLU A 174 -27.96 11.79 -11.92
CA GLU A 174 -28.67 13.06 -12.08
C GLU A 174 -28.67 13.93 -10.81
N ASP A 175 -28.15 13.40 -9.71
CA ASP A 175 -28.06 14.11 -8.42
C ASP A 175 -26.73 13.83 -7.69
N PRO A 176 -25.59 14.28 -8.24
CA PRO A 176 -24.28 14.10 -7.60
C PRO A 176 -24.18 14.75 -6.21
N ALA A 177 -24.91 15.84 -5.96
CA ALA A 177 -24.91 16.50 -4.66
C ALA A 177 -25.59 15.62 -3.59
N GLY A 178 -26.72 15.00 -3.91
CA GLY A 178 -27.37 14.03 -3.02
C GLY A 178 -26.47 12.81 -2.75
N TYR A 179 -25.60 12.42 -3.70
CA TYR A 179 -24.61 11.39 -3.42
C TYR A 179 -23.54 11.84 -2.43
N VAL A 180 -23.06 13.07 -2.52
CA VAL A 180 -22.11 13.63 -1.54
C VAL A 180 -22.74 13.66 -0.16
N ASP A 181 -24.01 14.08 -0.05
CA ASP A 181 -24.75 14.06 1.23
C ASP A 181 -24.85 12.64 1.80
N LEU A 182 -25.12 11.63 0.97
CA LEU A 182 -25.15 10.22 1.39
C LEU A 182 -23.77 9.76 1.89
N VAL A 183 -22.71 10.07 1.15
CA VAL A 183 -21.32 9.65 1.46
C VAL A 183 -20.80 10.32 2.72
N THR A 184 -21.20 11.57 3.01
CA THR A 184 -20.78 12.31 4.19
C THR A 184 -21.69 12.07 5.42
N GLY A 185 -22.87 11.51 5.20
CA GLY A 185 -23.89 11.23 6.20
C GLY A 185 -24.07 9.74 6.49
N GLU A 186 -25.21 9.18 6.07
CA GLU A 186 -25.66 7.84 6.42
C GLU A 186 -24.63 6.74 6.06
N MET A 187 -24.02 6.83 4.88
CA MET A 187 -23.03 5.84 4.46
C MET A 187 -21.78 5.89 5.35
N LEU A 188 -21.28 7.08 5.65
CA LEU A 188 -20.14 7.24 6.56
C LEU A 188 -20.45 6.75 7.97
N ASP A 189 -21.65 7.03 8.49
CA ASP A 189 -22.07 6.56 9.82
C ASP A 189 -22.10 5.03 9.92
N ALA A 190 -22.52 4.35 8.85
CA ALA A 190 -22.53 2.90 8.78
C ALA A 190 -21.10 2.31 8.60
N CYS A 191 -20.19 3.02 7.94
CA CYS A 191 -18.86 2.56 7.58
C CYS A 191 -17.78 2.88 8.62
N ALA A 192 -17.86 4.03 9.28
CA ALA A 192 -16.83 4.51 10.22
C ALA A 192 -16.47 3.51 11.33
N PRO A 193 -17.39 2.72 11.92
CA PRO A 193 -17.04 1.71 12.92
C PRO A 193 -16.11 0.59 12.41
N HIS A 194 -15.99 0.44 11.09
CA HIS A 194 -15.22 -0.61 10.41
C HIS A 194 -14.03 -0.08 9.64
N ALA A 195 -13.78 1.24 9.68
CA ALA A 195 -12.72 1.91 8.96
C ALA A 195 -11.74 2.60 9.90
N ARG A 196 -10.47 2.61 9.54
CA ARG A 196 -9.43 3.44 10.16
C ARG A 196 -9.21 4.74 9.38
N TRP A 197 -9.44 4.68 8.07
CA TRP A 197 -9.12 5.73 7.12
C TRP A 197 -10.36 6.16 6.35
N VAL A 198 -10.37 7.42 5.90
CA VAL A 198 -11.31 7.94 4.91
C VAL A 198 -10.52 8.37 3.67
N ASP A 199 -11.03 8.07 2.49
CA ASP A 199 -10.39 8.38 1.22
C ASP A 199 -11.40 8.93 0.21
N VAL A 200 -10.92 9.70 -0.75
CA VAL A 200 -11.72 10.28 -1.83
C VAL A 200 -10.93 10.29 -3.13
N PHE A 201 -11.59 9.97 -4.23
CA PHE A 201 -11.02 10.14 -5.56
C PHE A 201 -11.21 11.60 -6.02
N CYS A 202 -10.25 12.46 -5.65
CA CYS A 202 -10.23 13.88 -6.00
C CYS A 202 -9.67 14.06 -7.40
N GLU A 203 -10.53 13.91 -8.42
CA GLU A 203 -10.08 13.92 -9.81
C GLU A 203 -11.19 14.41 -10.74
N LYS A 204 -10.79 14.94 -11.90
CA LYS A 204 -11.71 15.35 -12.94
C LYS A 204 -12.59 14.20 -13.41
N GLY A 205 -13.90 14.36 -13.28
CA GLY A 205 -14.90 13.34 -13.63
C GLY A 205 -15.27 12.39 -12.47
N ALA A 206 -14.69 12.61 -11.28
CA ALA A 206 -15.09 11.98 -10.04
C ALA A 206 -15.55 13.06 -9.04
N PHE A 207 -14.73 13.44 -8.05
CA PHE A 207 -15.08 14.47 -7.07
C PHE A 207 -14.15 15.66 -7.21
N ASP A 208 -14.71 16.89 -7.19
CA ASP A 208 -13.93 18.12 -7.18
C ASP A 208 -13.34 18.42 -5.78
N GLY A 209 -12.56 19.52 -5.69
CA GLY A 209 -11.88 19.88 -4.44
C GLY A 209 -12.81 20.21 -3.28
N ASP A 210 -13.98 20.82 -3.54
CA ASP A 210 -14.95 21.17 -2.51
C ASP A 210 -15.69 19.93 -2.01
N GLN A 211 -16.09 19.05 -2.91
CA GLN A 211 -16.69 17.74 -2.59
C GLN A 211 -15.71 16.85 -1.82
N ALA A 212 -14.46 16.77 -2.29
CA ALA A 212 -13.41 16.02 -1.62
C ALA A 212 -13.14 16.55 -0.20
N ARG A 213 -13.10 17.87 -0.03
CA ARG A 213 -13.00 18.51 1.29
C ARG A 213 -14.15 18.13 2.20
N ALA A 214 -15.38 18.16 1.72
CA ALA A 214 -16.56 17.80 2.50
C ALA A 214 -16.47 16.35 2.98
N VAL A 215 -16.12 15.40 2.10
CA VAL A 215 -15.96 13.99 2.43
C VAL A 215 -14.88 13.75 3.48
N LEU A 216 -13.70 14.33 3.28
CA LEU A 216 -12.56 14.14 4.20
C LEU A 216 -12.84 14.77 5.56
N THR A 217 -13.43 15.99 5.58
CA THR A 217 -13.78 16.67 6.84
C THR A 217 -14.81 15.87 7.63
N ALA A 218 -15.85 15.34 6.98
CA ALA A 218 -16.85 14.49 7.61
C ALA A 218 -16.21 13.21 8.20
N GLY A 219 -15.24 12.61 7.51
CA GLY A 219 -14.50 11.46 8.02
C GLY A 219 -13.63 11.80 9.23
N ILE A 220 -12.92 12.93 9.20
CA ILE A 220 -12.10 13.44 10.33
C ILE A 220 -12.98 13.67 11.56
N GLU A 221 -14.16 14.27 11.42
CA GLU A 221 -15.11 14.49 12.50
C GLU A 221 -15.58 13.19 13.17
N ARG A 222 -15.53 12.06 12.44
CA ARG A 222 -15.85 10.72 12.96
C ARG A 222 -14.60 9.94 13.42
N GLY A 223 -13.44 10.62 13.50
CA GLY A 223 -12.19 10.03 13.99
C GLY A 223 -11.39 9.24 12.97
N LEU A 224 -11.75 9.28 11.69
CA LEU A 224 -10.98 8.65 10.63
C LEU A 224 -9.80 9.53 10.20
N THR A 225 -8.68 8.92 9.81
CA THR A 225 -7.55 9.66 9.28
C THR A 225 -7.69 9.79 7.75
N PRO A 226 -7.54 11.00 7.16
CA PRO A 226 -7.72 11.20 5.73
C PRO A 226 -6.57 10.65 4.88
N ARG A 227 -6.91 10.22 3.67
CA ARG A 227 -6.07 9.87 2.55
C ARG A 227 -6.70 10.45 1.29
N VAL A 228 -5.96 10.62 0.20
CA VAL A 228 -6.51 11.19 -1.03
C VAL A 228 -5.93 10.48 -2.26
N HIS A 229 -6.78 9.94 -3.14
CA HIS A 229 -6.39 9.72 -4.52
C HIS A 229 -6.25 11.08 -5.19
N ALA A 230 -5.04 11.47 -5.52
CA ALA A 230 -4.70 12.84 -5.90
C ALA A 230 -3.91 12.90 -7.20
N ASN A 231 -4.39 13.75 -8.12
CA ASN A 231 -3.68 14.13 -9.34
C ASN A 231 -3.23 12.92 -10.20
N GLN A 232 -4.08 11.89 -10.30
CA GLN A 232 -3.80 10.69 -11.08
C GLN A 232 -3.94 10.93 -12.57
N LEU A 233 -5.03 11.55 -13.00
CA LEU A 233 -5.41 11.70 -14.42
C LEU A 233 -5.10 13.12 -14.94
N SER A 234 -5.02 14.09 -14.04
CA SER A 234 -4.81 15.50 -14.39
C SER A 234 -4.19 16.29 -13.26
N TYR A 235 -3.71 17.49 -13.54
CA TYR A 235 -3.40 18.47 -12.50
C TYR A 235 -4.69 18.87 -11.78
N GLY A 236 -4.68 18.83 -10.45
CA GLY A 236 -5.86 19.08 -9.63
C GLY A 236 -5.52 19.57 -8.22
N PRO A 237 -6.51 19.84 -7.37
CA PRO A 237 -6.31 20.34 -6.01
C PRO A 237 -5.99 19.24 -4.98
N GLY A 238 -6.01 17.95 -5.38
CA GLY A 238 -5.98 16.82 -4.47
C GLY A 238 -4.77 16.78 -3.55
N VAL A 239 -3.57 17.08 -4.07
CA VAL A 239 -2.33 17.13 -3.28
C VAL A 239 -2.35 18.26 -2.26
N GLN A 240 -2.73 19.48 -2.67
CA GLN A 240 -2.82 20.62 -1.77
C GLN A 240 -3.85 20.38 -0.67
N LEU A 241 -5.00 19.82 -1.02
CA LEU A 241 -6.04 19.44 -0.07
C LEU A 241 -5.56 18.38 0.93
N ALA A 242 -4.82 17.36 0.45
CA ALA A 242 -4.25 16.33 1.32
C ALA A 242 -3.29 16.93 2.35
N VAL A 243 -2.41 17.83 1.93
CA VAL A 243 -1.46 18.52 2.82
C VAL A 243 -2.19 19.42 3.80
N GLU A 244 -3.16 20.21 3.35
CA GLU A 244 -3.94 21.13 4.18
C GLU A 244 -4.68 20.39 5.31
N LEU A 245 -5.29 19.25 4.99
CA LEU A 245 -6.04 18.45 5.96
C LEU A 245 -5.16 17.49 6.78
N GLY A 246 -3.84 17.52 6.60
CA GLY A 246 -2.90 16.64 7.33
C GLY A 246 -3.10 15.17 6.99
N ALA A 247 -3.49 14.85 5.76
CA ALA A 247 -3.72 13.49 5.31
C ALA A 247 -2.48 12.61 5.51
N ALA A 248 -2.69 11.33 5.77
CA ALA A 248 -1.61 10.38 5.92
C ALA A 248 -0.84 10.21 4.61
N SER A 249 -1.55 10.21 3.49
CA SER A 249 -0.95 10.14 2.15
C SER A 249 -1.76 10.91 1.11
N ALA A 250 -1.05 11.32 0.06
CA ALA A 250 -1.59 11.68 -1.25
C ALA A 250 -1.14 10.57 -2.21
N ASP A 251 -2.07 9.84 -2.77
CA ASP A 251 -1.81 8.62 -3.52
C ASP A 251 -1.90 8.89 -5.03
N HIS A 252 -1.14 8.18 -5.87
CA HIS A 252 -0.82 8.40 -7.29
C HIS A 252 0.20 9.51 -7.54
N CYS A 253 -0.15 10.78 -7.32
CA CYS A 253 0.78 11.90 -7.53
C CYS A 253 1.40 11.93 -8.94
N THR A 254 0.65 11.54 -9.98
CA THR A 254 1.15 11.43 -11.36
C THR A 254 1.38 12.80 -11.97
N HIS A 255 0.47 13.77 -11.72
CA HIS A 255 0.54 15.13 -12.25
C HIS A 255 0.80 16.14 -11.14
N LEU A 256 2.07 16.48 -10.91
CA LEU A 256 2.50 17.38 -9.83
C LEU A 256 3.05 18.71 -10.37
N THR A 257 2.58 19.81 -9.82
CA THR A 257 3.20 21.14 -9.97
C THR A 257 4.44 21.26 -9.07
N ASP A 258 5.20 22.35 -9.19
CA ASP A 258 6.31 22.64 -8.26
C ASP A 258 5.80 22.95 -6.85
N GLU A 259 4.63 23.59 -6.77
CA GLU A 259 3.94 23.88 -5.52
C GLU A 259 3.47 22.61 -4.81
N ASP A 260 3.00 21.60 -5.56
CA ASP A 260 2.60 20.30 -4.98
C ASP A 260 3.80 19.57 -4.38
N VAL A 261 4.92 19.55 -5.12
CA VAL A 261 6.16 18.95 -4.62
C VAL A 261 6.67 19.67 -3.38
N ALA A 262 6.66 20.99 -3.36
CA ALA A 262 7.06 21.79 -2.20
C ALA A 262 6.14 21.56 -0.99
N ALA A 263 4.83 21.46 -1.21
CA ALA A 263 3.85 21.19 -0.16
C ALA A 263 4.06 19.78 0.46
N LEU A 264 4.27 18.75 -0.35
CA LEU A 264 4.58 17.40 0.13
C LEU A 264 5.89 17.37 0.91
N ALA A 265 6.94 18.01 0.40
CA ALA A 265 8.25 18.08 1.06
C ALA A 265 8.22 18.82 2.41
N GLY A 266 7.34 19.84 2.54
CA GLY A 266 7.16 20.63 3.76
C GLY A 266 6.17 20.05 4.76
N SER A 267 5.61 18.86 4.51
CA SER A 267 4.52 18.29 5.31
C SER A 267 4.83 16.88 5.83
N GLY A 268 3.91 16.35 6.64
CA GLY A 268 3.92 14.94 7.06
C GLY A 268 3.09 14.01 6.16
N THR A 269 2.55 14.53 5.05
CA THR A 269 1.78 13.74 4.07
C THR A 269 2.73 12.97 3.17
N VAL A 270 2.53 11.65 3.08
CA VAL A 270 3.37 10.77 2.27
C VAL A 270 2.88 10.78 0.81
N ALA A 271 3.78 10.95 -0.14
CA ALA A 271 3.50 10.76 -1.55
C ALA A 271 3.56 9.25 -1.87
N THR A 272 2.41 8.59 -2.06
CA THR A 272 2.37 7.16 -2.40
C THR A 272 2.28 6.99 -3.91
N LEU A 273 3.35 6.50 -4.52
CA LEU A 273 3.42 6.23 -5.95
C LEU A 273 2.92 4.81 -6.25
N LEU A 274 2.18 4.67 -7.34
CA LEU A 274 1.44 3.45 -7.70
C LEU A 274 1.84 2.97 -9.10
N PRO A 275 3.10 2.52 -9.30
CA PRO A 275 3.66 2.27 -10.63
C PRO A 275 2.90 1.23 -11.47
N GLY A 276 2.12 0.36 -10.84
CA GLY A 276 1.25 -0.59 -11.52
C GLY A 276 0.11 0.07 -12.29
N ALA A 277 -0.36 1.24 -11.81
CA ALA A 277 -1.41 2.00 -12.46
C ALA A 277 -0.92 2.61 -13.78
N GLU A 278 0.20 3.32 -13.77
CA GLU A 278 0.78 3.88 -15.00
C GLU A 278 1.16 2.79 -15.98
N PHE A 279 1.75 1.67 -15.49
CA PHE A 279 2.07 0.52 -16.33
C PHE A 279 0.85 -0.02 -17.08
N SER A 280 -0.25 -0.24 -16.38
CA SER A 280 -1.46 -0.86 -16.94
C SER A 280 -2.30 0.12 -17.77
N THR A 281 -2.22 1.42 -17.49
CA THR A 281 -2.97 2.47 -18.21
C THR A 281 -2.19 3.11 -19.33
N ARG A 282 -0.87 2.85 -19.45
CA ARG A 282 0.06 3.51 -20.35
C ARG A 282 0.15 5.03 -20.11
N ALA A 283 -0.07 5.45 -18.87
CA ALA A 283 0.14 6.83 -18.45
C ALA A 283 1.64 7.13 -18.28
N ALA A 284 1.98 8.41 -18.24
CA ALA A 284 3.33 8.82 -17.88
C ALA A 284 3.58 8.54 -16.39
N TYR A 285 4.78 8.10 -16.04
CA TYR A 285 5.14 7.86 -14.65
C TYR A 285 5.45 9.17 -13.92
N PRO A 286 5.03 9.30 -12.64
CA PRO A 286 5.49 10.41 -11.79
C PRO A 286 7.00 10.31 -11.54
N SER A 287 7.64 11.45 -11.36
CA SER A 287 9.06 11.48 -11.02
C SER A 287 9.28 11.28 -9.53
N GLY A 288 9.59 10.04 -9.11
CA GLY A 288 10.01 9.75 -7.74
C GLY A 288 11.29 10.51 -7.36
N ARG A 289 12.20 10.69 -8.33
CA ARG A 289 13.43 11.47 -8.14
C ARG A 289 13.15 12.91 -7.70
N ARG A 290 12.22 13.59 -8.39
CA ARG A 290 11.85 14.98 -8.07
C ARG A 290 11.30 15.13 -6.65
N LEU A 291 10.47 14.18 -6.20
CA LEU A 291 9.92 14.16 -4.85
C LEU A 291 11.01 13.92 -3.80
N LEU A 292 11.87 12.92 -4.02
CA LEU A 292 12.97 12.58 -3.10
C LEU A 292 14.02 13.70 -3.00
N ASP A 293 14.41 14.32 -4.12
CA ASP A 293 15.35 15.45 -4.14
C ASP A 293 14.79 16.68 -3.41
N ALA A 294 13.46 16.87 -3.42
CA ALA A 294 12.80 17.91 -2.66
C ALA A 294 12.66 17.58 -1.16
N GLY A 295 12.95 16.35 -0.73
CA GLY A 295 12.84 15.89 0.65
C GLY A 295 11.46 15.36 1.05
N ALA A 296 10.56 15.11 0.08
CA ALA A 296 9.28 14.50 0.36
C ALA A 296 9.42 13.03 0.80
N VAL A 297 8.57 12.58 1.71
CA VAL A 297 8.48 11.16 2.06
C VAL A 297 7.71 10.42 0.97
N VAL A 298 8.33 9.40 0.38
CA VAL A 298 7.76 8.62 -0.72
C VAL A 298 7.44 7.20 -0.24
N ALA A 299 6.28 6.69 -0.59
CA ALA A 299 5.91 5.28 -0.48
C ALA A 299 5.67 4.67 -1.87
N LEU A 300 5.80 3.36 -1.97
CA LEU A 300 5.34 2.55 -3.10
C LEU A 300 4.23 1.62 -2.65
N SER A 301 3.21 1.47 -3.47
CA SER A 301 2.12 0.51 -3.25
C SER A 301 1.64 -0.10 -4.56
N THR A 302 0.87 -1.19 -4.46
CA THR A 302 0.46 -1.95 -5.65
C THR A 302 -0.73 -1.34 -6.36
N ASP A 303 -1.59 -0.61 -5.65
CA ASP A 303 -2.91 -0.22 -6.16
C ASP A 303 -3.69 -1.43 -6.70
N CYS A 304 -3.54 -2.59 -6.05
CA CYS A 304 -4.11 -3.83 -6.57
C CYS A 304 -5.63 -3.72 -6.73
N ASN A 305 -6.05 -3.60 -7.99
CA ASN A 305 -7.45 -3.44 -8.38
C ASN A 305 -7.67 -3.99 -9.81
N PRO A 306 -8.89 -4.37 -10.19
CA PRO A 306 -9.13 -5.00 -11.49
C PRO A 306 -9.06 -4.02 -12.68
N GLY A 307 -9.09 -2.70 -12.43
CA GLY A 307 -9.22 -1.67 -13.47
C GLY A 307 -7.91 -1.10 -13.98
N SER A 308 -7.10 -0.57 -13.09
CA SER A 308 -5.90 0.19 -13.41
C SER A 308 -4.59 -0.49 -13.01
N SER A 309 -4.61 -1.45 -12.05
CA SER A 309 -3.40 -2.08 -11.53
C SER A 309 -3.69 -3.47 -10.98
N PHE A 310 -3.77 -4.49 -11.84
CA PHE A 310 -4.11 -5.83 -11.37
C PHE A 310 -2.86 -6.64 -11.04
N THR A 311 -2.10 -6.16 -10.05
CA THR A 311 -0.90 -6.81 -9.52
C THR A 311 -0.86 -6.72 -8.00
N SER A 312 -0.47 -7.80 -7.33
CA SER A 312 -0.15 -7.87 -5.91
C SER A 312 1.37 -7.87 -5.66
N SER A 313 2.19 -7.61 -6.70
CA SER A 313 3.63 -7.75 -6.65
C SER A 313 4.34 -6.45 -6.31
N MET A 314 4.72 -6.28 -5.04
CA MET A 314 5.56 -5.16 -4.63
C MET A 314 6.94 -5.20 -5.29
N ALA A 315 7.49 -6.39 -5.57
CA ALA A 315 8.75 -6.53 -6.30
C ALA A 315 8.67 -5.97 -7.73
N PHE A 316 7.52 -6.14 -8.40
CA PHE A 316 7.24 -5.51 -9.69
C PHE A 316 7.19 -3.97 -9.55
N CYS A 317 6.48 -3.45 -8.54
CA CYS A 317 6.40 -2.01 -8.27
C CYS A 317 7.80 -1.40 -8.02
N ILE A 318 8.64 -2.07 -7.23
CA ILE A 318 10.04 -1.68 -6.99
C ILE A 318 10.83 -1.61 -8.31
N ALA A 319 10.74 -2.64 -9.15
CA ALA A 319 11.47 -2.69 -10.42
C ALA A 319 11.05 -1.56 -11.37
N VAL A 320 9.74 -1.29 -11.47
CA VAL A 320 9.20 -0.18 -12.28
C VAL A 320 9.63 1.17 -11.71
N ALA A 321 9.56 1.39 -10.39
CA ALA A 321 9.98 2.63 -9.77
C ALA A 321 11.46 2.94 -10.02
N VAL A 322 12.33 1.94 -9.94
CA VAL A 322 13.76 2.11 -10.28
C VAL A 322 13.94 2.44 -11.75
N ARG A 323 13.24 1.73 -12.64
CA ARG A 323 13.42 1.86 -14.08
C ARG A 323 12.81 3.14 -14.65
N GLU A 324 11.63 3.54 -14.19
CA GLU A 324 10.80 4.58 -14.83
C GLU A 324 10.64 5.85 -13.98
N MET A 325 10.75 5.76 -12.64
CA MET A 325 10.51 6.90 -11.76
C MET A 325 11.81 7.53 -11.20
N GLY A 326 12.99 7.07 -11.67
CA GLY A 326 14.29 7.61 -11.29
C GLY A 326 14.71 7.34 -9.85
N MET A 327 14.14 6.34 -9.20
CA MET A 327 14.53 5.91 -7.86
C MET A 327 15.73 4.97 -7.89
N THR A 328 16.59 5.04 -6.89
CA THR A 328 17.61 3.99 -6.67
C THR A 328 16.96 2.74 -6.08
N PRO A 329 17.59 1.55 -6.18
CA PRO A 329 17.09 0.34 -5.53
C PRO A 329 16.88 0.52 -4.02
N ASP A 330 17.77 1.24 -3.34
CA ASP A 330 17.67 1.52 -1.90
C ASP A 330 16.42 2.36 -1.59
N GLU A 331 16.20 3.43 -2.34
CA GLU A 331 15.03 4.31 -2.18
C GLU A 331 13.72 3.56 -2.47
N ALA A 332 13.69 2.72 -3.49
CA ALA A 332 12.50 1.95 -3.84
C ALA A 332 12.17 0.88 -2.79
N VAL A 333 13.17 0.19 -2.23
CA VAL A 333 12.96 -0.76 -1.14
C VAL A 333 12.53 -0.05 0.14
N TRP A 334 13.15 1.10 0.47
CA TRP A 334 12.69 1.90 1.59
C TRP A 334 11.24 2.35 1.42
N ALA A 335 10.87 2.82 0.24
CA ALA A 335 9.51 3.27 -0.08
C ALA A 335 8.47 2.13 0.01
N ALA A 336 8.85 0.90 -0.37
CA ALA A 336 8.01 -0.30 -0.31
C ALA A 336 7.92 -0.93 1.10
N THR A 337 8.68 -0.43 2.06
CA THR A 337 8.74 -0.93 3.44
C THR A 337 8.47 0.19 4.44
N ALA A 338 9.48 0.95 4.87
CA ALA A 338 9.35 2.06 5.80
C ALA A 338 8.47 3.21 5.26
N GLY A 339 8.53 3.49 3.95
CA GLY A 339 7.65 4.48 3.29
C GLY A 339 6.19 4.10 3.39
N GLY A 340 5.83 2.84 3.04
CA GLY A 340 4.48 2.32 3.21
C GLY A 340 4.01 2.34 4.66
N ALA A 341 4.89 2.01 5.62
CA ALA A 341 4.60 2.12 7.05
C ALA A 341 4.29 3.57 7.47
N ARG A 342 5.04 4.56 6.94
CA ARG A 342 4.76 5.99 7.16
C ARG A 342 3.41 6.41 6.61
N ALA A 343 3.04 5.93 5.41
CA ALA A 343 1.73 6.17 4.80
C ALA A 343 0.57 5.57 5.63
N LEU A 344 0.84 4.54 6.43
CA LEU A 344 -0.10 3.95 7.39
C LEU A 344 0.05 4.50 8.82
N ARG A 345 0.85 5.55 9.03
CA ARG A 345 1.14 6.10 10.37
C ARG A 345 1.55 5.00 11.37
N ARG A 346 2.32 4.00 10.90
CA ARG A 346 2.85 2.88 11.68
C ARG A 346 4.36 3.02 11.88
N SER A 347 4.82 2.64 13.06
CA SER A 347 6.25 2.62 13.42
C SER A 347 6.76 1.21 13.78
N ASP A 348 5.86 0.25 13.85
CA ASP A 348 6.15 -1.12 14.29
C ASP A 348 6.32 -2.11 13.12
N VAL A 349 6.12 -1.67 11.87
CA VAL A 349 6.27 -2.45 10.64
C VAL A 349 7.19 -1.73 9.65
N GLY A 350 7.67 -2.43 8.62
CA GLY A 350 8.58 -1.88 7.64
C GLY A 350 10.00 -1.58 8.16
N VAL A 351 10.34 -2.08 9.34
CA VAL A 351 11.62 -1.91 10.03
C VAL A 351 12.00 -3.23 10.72
N VAL A 352 13.32 -3.52 10.81
CA VAL A 352 13.85 -4.62 11.61
C VAL A 352 14.63 -4.04 12.78
N ALA A 353 13.93 -3.82 13.89
CA ALA A 353 14.48 -3.23 15.11
C ALA A 353 13.86 -3.88 16.34
N PRO A 354 14.56 -3.91 17.49
CA PRO A 354 14.00 -4.41 18.75
C PRO A 354 12.66 -3.75 19.08
N GLY A 355 11.64 -4.56 19.38
CA GLY A 355 10.28 -4.12 19.67
C GLY A 355 9.37 -3.99 18.42
N ALA A 356 9.91 -3.99 17.22
CA ALA A 356 9.10 -4.02 15.99
C ALA A 356 8.40 -5.37 15.82
N ARG A 357 7.30 -5.39 15.07
CA ARG A 357 6.62 -6.63 14.68
C ARG A 357 7.56 -7.47 13.82
N ALA A 358 7.65 -8.76 14.11
CA ALA A 358 8.53 -9.69 13.42
C ALA A 358 7.99 -10.05 12.03
N ASP A 359 8.00 -9.08 11.15
CA ASP A 359 7.59 -9.14 9.75
C ASP A 359 8.83 -9.08 8.87
N LEU A 360 9.21 -10.22 8.30
CA LEU A 360 10.47 -10.37 7.57
C LEU A 360 10.27 -11.04 6.22
N LEU A 361 11.09 -10.63 5.26
CA LEU A 361 11.21 -11.23 3.94
C LEU A 361 12.66 -11.67 3.70
N LEU A 362 12.87 -12.97 3.51
CA LEU A 362 14.13 -13.52 3.03
C LEU A 362 14.09 -13.66 1.52
N LEU A 363 15.07 -13.08 0.83
CA LEU A 363 15.20 -13.19 -0.62
C LEU A 363 16.07 -14.41 -0.99
N ASP A 364 15.74 -15.07 -2.08
CA ASP A 364 16.65 -16.01 -2.77
C ASP A 364 17.69 -15.25 -3.60
N ALA A 365 18.36 -14.34 -2.94
CA ALA A 365 19.38 -13.46 -3.51
C ALA A 365 20.28 -12.90 -2.40
N PRO A 366 21.56 -12.56 -2.70
CA PRO A 366 22.47 -12.01 -1.71
C PRO A 366 22.24 -10.53 -1.37
N SER A 367 21.39 -9.82 -2.12
CA SER A 367 21.15 -8.39 -1.94
C SER A 367 19.73 -8.00 -2.36
N HIS A 368 19.15 -7.01 -1.67
CA HIS A 368 17.85 -6.39 -2.00
C HIS A 368 17.84 -5.76 -3.41
N VAL A 369 18.98 -5.37 -3.93
CA VAL A 369 19.13 -4.81 -5.29
C VAL A 369 18.56 -5.75 -6.36
N HIS A 370 18.57 -7.07 -6.10
CA HIS A 370 18.06 -8.07 -7.02
C HIS A 370 16.56 -7.94 -7.29
N LEU A 371 15.79 -7.30 -6.42
CA LEU A 371 14.37 -7.01 -6.67
C LEU A 371 14.17 -6.18 -7.94
N ALA A 372 15.05 -5.19 -8.18
CA ALA A 372 15.02 -4.40 -9.40
C ALA A 372 15.90 -5.00 -10.52
N TYR A 373 17.03 -5.63 -10.15
CA TYR A 373 18.01 -6.16 -11.12
C TYR A 373 17.50 -7.42 -11.84
N ARG A 374 16.65 -8.22 -11.20
CA ARG A 374 16.05 -9.45 -11.77
C ARG A 374 14.51 -9.35 -11.80
N PRO A 375 13.93 -8.38 -12.55
CA PRO A 375 12.50 -8.17 -12.58
C PRO A 375 11.75 -9.41 -13.07
N GLY A 376 10.60 -9.71 -12.46
CA GLY A 376 9.73 -10.83 -12.84
C GLY A 376 10.21 -12.21 -12.39
N VAL A 377 11.37 -12.32 -11.70
CA VAL A 377 11.84 -13.58 -11.12
C VAL A 377 11.30 -13.67 -9.68
N PRO A 378 10.65 -14.79 -9.27
CA PRO A 378 10.27 -15.02 -7.89
C PRO A 378 11.52 -15.11 -7.01
N LEU A 379 11.72 -14.11 -6.15
CA LEU A 379 12.89 -14.05 -5.26
C LEU A 379 12.53 -14.27 -3.78
N THR A 380 11.29 -14.57 -3.45
CA THR A 380 10.87 -14.85 -2.08
C THR A 380 11.32 -16.25 -1.68
N ALA A 381 12.18 -16.36 -0.67
CA ALA A 381 12.64 -17.65 -0.12
C ALA A 381 11.92 -18.03 1.17
N ALA A 382 11.60 -17.04 2.02
CA ALA A 382 10.78 -17.23 3.22
C ALA A 382 10.14 -15.91 3.64
N VAL A 383 9.01 -16.00 4.32
CA VAL A 383 8.28 -14.85 4.86
C VAL A 383 7.87 -15.16 6.31
N TRP A 384 8.09 -14.20 7.20
CA TRP A 384 7.55 -14.22 8.56
C TRP A 384 6.56 -13.07 8.71
N ARG A 385 5.40 -13.36 9.28
CA ARG A 385 4.39 -12.38 9.66
C ARG A 385 4.09 -12.53 11.14
N ALA A 386 4.32 -11.46 11.91
CA ALA A 386 4.21 -11.50 13.36
C ALA A 386 4.97 -12.71 13.99
N GLY A 387 6.18 -12.97 13.49
CA GLY A 387 7.07 -14.03 13.96
C GLY A 387 6.72 -15.45 13.47
N VAL A 388 5.57 -15.64 12.83
CA VAL A 388 5.18 -16.93 12.26
C VAL A 388 5.72 -17.03 10.84
N ARG A 389 6.47 -18.10 10.55
CA ARG A 389 6.93 -18.38 9.20
C ARG A 389 5.77 -18.93 8.35
N GLU A 390 5.38 -18.15 7.35
CA GLU A 390 4.25 -18.43 6.45
C GLU A 390 4.69 -19.15 5.16
N LEU A 391 5.99 -19.02 4.81
CA LEU A 391 6.61 -19.62 3.62
C LEU A 391 7.99 -20.18 3.95
#